data_06c03aeb81b869e634813d94549f1125
#
_entry.id   06c03aeb81b869e634813d94549f1125
#
_cell.length_a   1.000
_cell.length_b   1.000
_cell.length_c   1.000
_cell.angle_alpha   90.00
_cell.angle_beta   90.00
_cell.angle_gamma   90.00
#
_symmetry.space_group_name_H-M   'P 1'
#
loop_
_entity.id
_entity.type
_entity.pdbx_description
1 polymer ?
#
loop_
_entity_poly.entity_id
_entity_poly.type
_entity_poly.pdbx_seq_one_letter_code
_entity_poly.pdbx_strand_id
1 'polypeptide(L)'
;MKHKLLKSVALLAASTAVLAACSNSSSTSSSSAEAGQELTIYVDGQYEAYINEAKAAFEKEHEGVTVTVKTGDALTGLDNLSLDNQSGSAPDVMMAPYDRVGSLGSEGQLSEVKLAETSKTDETTETLVTSGGKVYGSPAVIETLVAYYNKDLVSAAPKTFAELEELAKDSKYAFAGEEGKTSAFLADWTNFYYAYGLLSGYGGYVFGENGTDPKDIGLANDGAIKAIEYAKTWYEKWPQGLQDASAAGNLIQTQFTEGKTAVIIDGPWKASALKDAGVNYGVATIPTLADGKAYSAFGGGKAWVIPAGSKNPDLAQKFVDHLTSTEQQKAFYDATNEVPANTEAREYAVSKNDELTTAVINQFASAQPMPNISEMSTVWEPAANMLFEAVSGKKDPKTAATDAVKLIEDTIAQKYSN
;
A
#
# COMPACT_ATOMS: atom_id res chain seq x y z
N MET A 1 18.81 70.17 -0.79
CA MET A 1 20.25 70.41 -0.50
C MET A 1 21.00 69.20 -0.95
N LYS A 2 21.66 69.32 -2.12
CA LYS A 2 23.11 69.24 -2.37
C LYS A 2 23.63 67.78 -2.21
N HIS A 3 23.85 67.06 -3.36
CA HIS A 3 25.13 66.87 -4.09
C HIS A 3 26.10 65.92 -3.35
N LYS A 4 26.73 64.92 -3.96
CA LYS A 4 27.53 64.71 -5.21
C LYS A 4 27.78 63.21 -5.34
N LEU A 5 27.66 62.50 -6.41
CA LEU A 5 28.54 62.24 -7.58
C LEU A 5 30.05 62.12 -7.30
N LEU A 6 30.62 60.97 -7.73
CA LEU A 6 31.84 60.75 -8.51
C LEU A 6 32.10 59.24 -8.57
N LYS A 7 32.05 58.50 -9.69
CA LYS A 7 32.93 58.35 -10.88
C LYS A 7 34.35 57.91 -10.53
N SER A 8 34.75 56.73 -11.01
CA SER A 8 35.81 56.50 -12.03
C SER A 8 36.19 54.98 -12.00
N VAL A 9 36.07 54.23 -13.06
CA VAL A 9 36.91 53.98 -14.26
C VAL A 9 37.97 52.90 -14.06
N ALA A 10 37.72 51.80 -14.75
CA ALA A 10 38.50 50.88 -15.58
C ALA A 10 40.02 50.71 -15.39
N LEU A 11 40.46 49.45 -15.49
CA LEU A 11 41.53 49.07 -16.43
C LEU A 11 41.52 47.56 -16.77
N LEU A 12 41.62 47.29 -18.06
CA LEU A 12 41.88 46.00 -18.71
C LEU A 12 43.31 45.54 -18.41
N ALA A 13 43.51 44.22 -18.36
CA ALA A 13 44.71 43.60 -18.96
C ALA A 13 44.42 42.13 -19.28
N ALA A 14 44.46 41.83 -20.58
CA ALA A 14 44.51 40.52 -21.18
C ALA A 14 45.92 39.98 -21.14
N SER A 15 46.08 38.68 -20.97
CA SER A 15 47.25 37.94 -21.52
C SER A 15 46.90 36.49 -21.81
N THR A 16 46.90 36.22 -23.07
CA THR A 16 46.89 34.92 -23.75
C THR A 16 48.21 34.18 -23.53
N ALA A 17 48.14 32.87 -23.31
CA ALA A 17 49.21 31.96 -23.73
C ALA A 17 48.66 30.59 -24.10
N VAL A 18 48.91 30.22 -25.32
CA VAL A 18 48.64 28.97 -26.04
C VAL A 18 49.77 27.99 -25.74
N LEU A 19 49.49 26.68 -25.69
CA LEU A 19 50.07 25.63 -26.54
C LEU A 19 49.90 24.24 -25.94
N ALA A 20 49.20 23.50 -26.67
CA ALA A 20 49.20 22.12 -27.10
C ALA A 20 50.45 21.26 -26.78
N ALA A 21 50.17 20.06 -26.30
CA ALA A 21 50.92 18.85 -26.65
C ALA A 21 50.02 17.63 -26.62
N CYS A 22 50.01 16.89 -27.72
CA CYS A 22 49.26 15.69 -28.02
C CYS A 22 49.84 14.46 -27.33
N SER A 23 48.91 13.48 -27.25
CA SER A 23 49.11 12.04 -27.29
C SER A 23 49.47 11.31 -25.99
N ASN A 24 48.57 10.55 -25.47
CA ASN A 24 48.55 9.09 -25.70
C ASN A 24 47.26 8.46 -25.12
N SER A 25 46.61 7.70 -25.96
CA SER A 25 45.45 6.92 -25.60
C SER A 25 45.82 5.83 -24.61
N SER A 26 45.19 5.89 -23.44
CA SER A 26 44.87 4.70 -22.66
C SER A 26 43.50 4.94 -22.06
N SER A 27 42.54 4.14 -22.55
CA SER A 27 41.19 4.07 -22.06
C SER A 27 41.18 3.56 -20.61
N THR A 28 41.22 4.49 -19.69
CA THR A 28 40.81 4.23 -18.31
C THR A 28 39.38 4.75 -18.21
N SER A 29 38.44 3.86 -18.05
CA SER A 29 37.09 4.19 -17.63
C SER A 29 37.20 4.90 -16.29
N SER A 30 37.26 6.23 -16.31
CA SER A 30 37.08 7.04 -15.12
C SER A 30 35.62 6.94 -14.75
N SER A 31 35.29 6.15 -13.71
CA SER A 31 34.11 6.39 -12.91
C SER A 31 34.22 7.84 -12.44
N SER A 32 33.44 8.74 -13.02
CA SER A 32 33.27 10.09 -12.49
C SER A 32 32.70 9.91 -11.07
N ALA A 33 33.48 10.29 -10.07
CA ALA A 33 33.02 10.33 -8.69
C ALA A 33 31.74 11.18 -8.65
N GLU A 34 30.66 10.60 -8.18
CA GLU A 34 29.34 11.26 -7.97
C GLU A 34 29.39 12.19 -6.75
N ALA A 35 30.54 12.81 -6.49
CA ALA A 35 30.84 13.59 -5.29
C ALA A 35 29.83 14.73 -5.09
N GLY A 36 29.09 14.70 -3.96
CA GLY A 36 28.21 15.78 -3.53
C GLY A 36 26.76 15.66 -4.02
N GLN A 37 26.30 14.49 -4.43
CA GLN A 37 24.89 14.26 -4.76
C GLN A 37 24.07 13.87 -3.52
N GLU A 38 22.90 14.50 -3.38
CA GLU A 38 21.98 14.23 -2.28
C GLU A 38 20.72 13.56 -2.81
N LEU A 39 20.23 12.53 -2.12
CA LEU A 39 18.91 11.92 -2.29
C LEU A 39 18.08 12.13 -1.06
N THR A 40 16.79 12.32 -1.23
CA THR A 40 15.81 12.29 -0.15
C THR A 40 14.85 11.14 -0.39
N ILE A 41 14.69 10.27 0.60
CA ILE A 41 13.65 9.25 0.62
C ILE A 41 12.61 9.56 1.70
N TYR A 42 11.31 9.38 1.37
CA TYR A 42 10.20 9.56 2.28
C TYR A 42 9.45 8.23 2.47
N VAL A 43 9.34 7.77 3.72
CA VAL A 43 8.75 6.47 4.07
C VAL A 43 7.94 6.55 5.36
N ASP A 44 7.06 5.55 5.58
CA ASP A 44 6.43 5.34 6.88
C ASP A 44 7.47 5.03 7.95
N GLY A 45 7.23 5.50 9.18
CA GLY A 45 8.19 5.37 10.28
C GLY A 45 8.59 3.93 10.59
N GLN A 46 7.74 2.96 10.30
CA GLN A 46 8.05 1.53 10.50
C GLN A 46 9.19 1.03 9.60
N TYR A 47 9.50 1.69 8.49
CA TYR A 47 10.58 1.32 7.58
C TYR A 47 11.91 2.04 7.88
N GLU A 48 11.92 3.01 8.80
CA GLU A 48 13.09 3.86 9.07
C GLU A 48 14.34 3.06 9.41
N ALA A 49 14.23 2.03 10.23
CA ALA A 49 15.37 1.20 10.64
C ALA A 49 15.99 0.48 9.43
N TYR A 50 15.16 -0.19 8.61
CA TYR A 50 15.60 -0.86 7.39
C TYR A 50 16.23 0.12 6.40
N ILE A 51 15.57 1.26 6.15
CA ILE A 51 16.07 2.25 5.17
C ILE A 51 17.41 2.83 5.61
N ASN A 52 17.63 3.02 6.93
CA ASN A 52 18.92 3.49 7.44
C ASN A 52 20.06 2.47 7.21
N GLU A 53 19.77 1.17 7.23
CA GLU A 53 20.74 0.12 6.88
C GLU A 53 20.98 0.07 5.36
N ALA A 54 19.90 0.08 4.55
CA ALA A 54 19.99 0.05 3.09
C ALA A 54 20.74 1.27 2.53
N LYS A 55 20.48 2.49 3.06
CA LYS A 55 21.21 3.69 2.66
C LYS A 55 22.69 3.61 2.98
N ALA A 56 23.05 3.07 4.15
CA ALA A 56 24.46 2.94 4.52
C ALA A 56 25.22 2.00 3.58
N ALA A 57 24.58 0.92 3.11
CA ALA A 57 25.13 0.04 2.09
C ALA A 57 25.28 0.77 0.74
N PHE A 58 24.22 1.49 0.31
CA PHE A 58 24.23 2.25 -0.93
C PHE A 58 25.28 3.37 -0.96
N GLU A 59 25.39 4.18 0.10
CA GLU A 59 26.39 5.25 0.24
C GLU A 59 27.82 4.73 0.20
N LYS A 60 28.05 3.51 0.71
CA LYS A 60 29.34 2.85 0.64
C LYS A 60 29.75 2.43 -0.78
N GLU A 61 28.76 2.06 -1.60
CA GLU A 61 28.96 1.66 -3.00
C GLU A 61 29.05 2.88 -3.93
N HIS A 62 28.45 4.02 -3.51
CA HIS A 62 28.37 5.28 -4.25
C HIS A 62 29.08 6.40 -3.48
N GLU A 63 30.41 6.43 -3.57
CA GLU A 63 31.25 7.39 -2.84
C GLU A 63 30.85 8.85 -3.15
N GLY A 64 30.55 9.62 -2.12
CA GLY A 64 30.14 11.02 -2.23
C GLY A 64 28.62 11.23 -2.34
N VAL A 65 27.82 10.19 -2.37
CA VAL A 65 26.35 10.26 -2.27
C VAL A 65 25.94 10.32 -0.80
N THR A 66 24.92 11.12 -0.49
CA THR A 66 24.27 11.18 0.82
C THR A 66 22.77 10.95 0.65
N VAL A 67 22.19 10.00 1.39
CA VAL A 67 20.75 9.74 1.39
C VAL A 67 20.14 10.27 2.70
N THR A 68 19.20 11.20 2.58
CA THR A 68 18.43 11.74 3.71
C THR A 68 17.09 11.01 3.85
N VAL A 69 16.85 10.39 5.01
CA VAL A 69 15.60 9.71 5.32
C VAL A 69 14.64 10.68 6.00
N LYS A 70 13.44 10.81 5.45
CA LYS A 70 12.32 11.52 6.06
C LYS A 70 11.21 10.52 6.35
N THR A 71 10.62 10.60 7.52
CA THR A 71 9.54 9.72 7.94
C THR A 71 8.24 10.48 8.14
N GLY A 72 7.13 9.84 7.81
CA GLY A 72 5.79 10.37 7.98
C GLY A 72 4.77 9.36 7.48
N ASP A 73 3.54 9.77 7.30
CA ASP A 73 2.51 8.97 6.68
C ASP A 73 2.64 9.03 5.15
N ALA A 74 2.96 7.89 4.53
CA ALA A 74 3.25 7.82 3.09
C ALA A 74 2.02 8.19 2.24
N LEU A 75 0.80 7.83 2.66
CA LEU A 75 -0.42 8.18 1.92
C LEU A 75 -0.65 9.69 1.92
N THR A 76 -0.48 10.34 3.07
CA THR A 76 -0.52 11.81 3.16
C THR A 76 0.55 12.45 2.28
N GLY A 77 1.76 11.88 2.22
CA GLY A 77 2.82 12.32 1.33
C GLY A 77 2.43 12.22 -0.15
N LEU A 78 1.78 11.15 -0.56
CA LEU A 78 1.30 10.95 -1.93
C LEU A 78 0.14 11.91 -2.28
N ASP A 79 -0.75 12.20 -1.34
CA ASP A 79 -1.84 13.18 -1.55
C ASP A 79 -1.31 14.60 -1.78
N ASN A 80 -0.18 14.94 -1.17
CA ASN A 80 0.50 16.24 -1.36
C ASN A 80 1.46 16.26 -2.54
N LEU A 81 1.71 15.12 -3.22
CA LEU A 81 2.79 14.97 -4.19
C LEU A 81 2.70 15.97 -5.35
N SER A 82 1.51 16.28 -5.84
CA SER A 82 1.34 17.27 -6.92
C SER A 82 1.84 18.65 -6.52
N LEU A 83 1.57 19.08 -5.29
CA LEU A 83 2.05 20.35 -4.76
C LEU A 83 3.57 20.32 -4.55
N ASP A 84 4.09 19.22 -4.02
CA ASP A 84 5.52 19.05 -3.75
C ASP A 84 6.33 19.00 -5.05
N ASN A 85 5.83 18.33 -6.09
CA ASN A 85 6.43 18.34 -7.41
C ASN A 85 6.53 19.77 -7.99
N GLN A 86 5.44 20.55 -7.88
CA GLN A 86 5.38 21.92 -8.41
C GLN A 86 6.28 22.89 -7.63
N SER A 87 6.38 22.73 -6.31
CA SER A 87 7.22 23.59 -5.44
C SER A 87 8.69 23.19 -5.42
N GLY A 88 9.04 22.00 -5.95
CA GLY A 88 10.39 21.45 -5.90
C GLY A 88 10.80 20.95 -4.52
N SER A 89 9.80 20.60 -3.67
CA SER A 89 9.98 19.98 -2.33
C SER A 89 9.77 18.48 -2.33
N ALA A 90 9.38 17.89 -3.46
CA ALA A 90 9.20 16.45 -3.58
C ALA A 90 10.49 15.70 -3.18
N PRO A 91 10.36 14.56 -2.47
CA PRO A 91 11.49 13.68 -2.26
C PRO A 91 11.93 13.02 -3.58
N ASP A 92 13.09 12.38 -3.58
CA ASP A 92 13.57 11.67 -4.77
C ASP A 92 13.00 10.26 -4.87
N VAL A 93 12.71 9.63 -3.73
CA VAL A 93 12.12 8.28 -3.67
C VAL A 93 11.01 8.25 -2.63
N MET A 94 9.91 7.56 -2.94
CA MET A 94 8.80 7.27 -2.02
C MET A 94 8.35 5.83 -2.15
N MET A 95 7.60 5.36 -1.15
CA MET A 95 6.84 4.12 -1.27
C MET A 95 5.36 4.46 -1.55
N ALA A 96 4.75 3.76 -2.51
CA ALA A 96 3.36 3.95 -2.90
C ALA A 96 2.63 2.60 -3.00
N PRO A 97 1.37 2.50 -2.52
CA PRO A 97 0.51 1.36 -2.81
C PRO A 97 0.26 1.25 -4.32
N TYR A 98 0.09 0.02 -4.82
CA TYR A 98 -0.03 -0.22 -6.26
C TYR A 98 -1.21 0.50 -6.93
N ASP A 99 -2.34 0.65 -6.24
CA ASP A 99 -3.51 1.39 -6.76
C ASP A 99 -3.25 2.88 -7.01
N ARG A 100 -2.22 3.45 -6.37
CA ARG A 100 -1.83 4.85 -6.56
C ARG A 100 -0.78 5.03 -7.68
N VAL A 101 -0.01 3.97 -7.97
CA VAL A 101 1.12 4.06 -8.91
C VAL A 101 0.66 4.39 -10.32
N GLY A 102 -0.34 3.67 -10.83
CA GLY A 102 -0.85 3.88 -12.20
C GLY A 102 -1.49 5.25 -12.39
N SER A 103 -2.34 5.68 -11.45
CA SER A 103 -3.00 6.98 -11.50
C SER A 103 -2.00 8.13 -11.42
N LEU A 104 -1.12 8.13 -10.41
CA LEU A 104 -0.09 9.16 -10.24
C LEU A 104 0.86 9.23 -11.44
N GLY A 105 1.22 8.06 -12.02
CA GLY A 105 2.02 8.01 -13.24
C GLY A 105 1.32 8.63 -14.44
N SER A 106 0.05 8.28 -14.67
CA SER A 106 -0.77 8.81 -15.76
C SER A 106 -1.02 10.32 -15.64
N GLU A 107 -1.12 10.83 -14.41
CA GLU A 107 -1.25 12.25 -14.09
C GLU A 107 0.08 13.02 -14.17
N GLY A 108 1.19 12.33 -14.48
CA GLY A 108 2.52 12.94 -14.59
C GLY A 108 3.14 13.32 -13.23
N GLN A 109 2.67 12.72 -12.13
CA GLN A 109 3.23 12.95 -10.79
C GLN A 109 4.42 12.06 -10.49
N LEU A 110 4.60 10.96 -11.22
CA LEU A 110 5.71 10.03 -11.10
C LEU A 110 6.52 10.00 -12.39
N SER A 111 7.82 9.78 -12.25
CA SER A 111 8.72 9.46 -13.35
C SER A 111 8.55 8.00 -13.78
N GLU A 112 8.74 7.74 -15.08
CA GLU A 112 8.85 6.37 -15.59
C GLU A 112 10.13 5.73 -15.02
N VAL A 113 10.01 4.50 -14.53
CA VAL A 113 11.14 3.73 -13.99
C VAL A 113 11.47 2.53 -14.87
N LYS A 114 12.69 2.02 -14.76
CA LYS A 114 13.10 0.78 -15.40
C LYS A 114 13.24 -0.30 -14.33
N LEU A 115 12.63 -1.46 -14.56
CA LEU A 115 12.82 -2.59 -13.67
C LEU A 115 14.21 -3.19 -13.88
N ALA A 116 15.00 -3.26 -12.82
CA ALA A 116 16.32 -3.89 -12.85
C ALA A 116 16.16 -5.42 -12.95
N GLU A 117 17.08 -6.11 -13.63
CA GLU A 117 17.10 -7.58 -13.67
C GLU A 117 17.24 -8.21 -12.27
N THR A 118 17.87 -7.48 -11.35
CA THR A 118 18.05 -7.89 -9.94
C THR A 118 16.79 -7.79 -9.12
N SER A 119 15.75 -7.07 -9.56
CA SER A 119 14.47 -6.95 -8.86
C SER A 119 13.64 -8.24 -8.95
N LYS A 120 13.93 -9.14 -9.93
CA LYS A 120 13.30 -10.46 -10.06
C LYS A 120 11.78 -10.43 -9.88
N THR A 121 11.12 -9.45 -10.50
CA THR A 121 9.67 -9.29 -10.47
C THR A 121 8.96 -10.36 -11.32
N ASP A 122 7.68 -10.57 -11.07
CA ASP A 122 6.81 -11.41 -11.89
C ASP A 122 5.80 -10.53 -12.67
N GLU A 123 5.20 -11.13 -13.73
CA GLU A 123 4.26 -10.44 -14.61
C GLU A 123 3.07 -9.82 -13.85
N THR A 124 2.63 -10.46 -12.76
CA THR A 124 1.52 -9.96 -11.94
C THR A 124 1.89 -8.66 -11.25
N THR A 125 3.05 -8.63 -10.57
CA THR A 125 3.51 -7.42 -9.87
C THR A 125 3.90 -6.30 -10.84
N GLU A 126 4.46 -6.63 -12.01
CA GLU A 126 4.77 -5.66 -13.06
C GLU A 126 3.50 -5.01 -13.63
N THR A 127 2.45 -5.78 -13.82
CA THR A 127 1.14 -5.27 -14.28
C THR A 127 0.57 -4.24 -13.31
N LEU A 128 0.70 -4.47 -12.00
CA LEU A 128 0.19 -3.58 -10.95
C LEU A 128 0.89 -2.22 -10.88
N VAL A 129 2.08 -2.08 -11.46
CA VAL A 129 2.84 -0.82 -11.52
C VAL A 129 2.91 -0.20 -12.91
N THR A 130 2.20 -0.79 -13.88
CA THR A 130 2.18 -0.37 -15.28
C THR A 130 0.87 0.32 -15.62
N SER A 131 0.95 1.48 -16.26
CA SER A 131 -0.20 2.21 -16.79
C SER A 131 0.14 2.80 -18.16
N GLY A 132 -0.75 2.65 -19.15
CA GLY A 132 -0.53 3.14 -20.51
C GLY A 132 0.74 2.58 -21.18
N GLY A 133 1.16 1.36 -20.80
CA GLY A 133 2.38 0.71 -21.31
C GLY A 133 3.68 1.24 -20.72
N LYS A 134 3.62 2.05 -19.66
CA LYS A 134 4.79 2.60 -18.95
C LYS A 134 4.80 2.12 -17.51
N VAL A 135 5.98 1.84 -16.99
CA VAL A 135 6.22 1.39 -15.62
C VAL A 135 6.51 2.61 -14.75
N TYR A 136 5.77 2.81 -13.65
CA TYR A 136 5.89 3.96 -12.78
C TYR A 136 6.35 3.63 -11.36
N GLY A 137 6.62 2.36 -11.08
CA GLY A 137 7.14 1.93 -9.79
C GLY A 137 7.90 0.62 -9.88
N SER A 138 8.82 0.38 -8.97
CA SER A 138 9.52 -0.90 -8.85
C SER A 138 8.90 -1.69 -7.69
N PRO A 139 8.29 -2.86 -7.94
CA PRO A 139 7.61 -3.65 -6.92
C PRO A 139 8.51 -3.97 -5.72
N ALA A 140 8.01 -3.73 -4.51
CA ALA A 140 8.73 -3.98 -3.26
C ALA A 140 8.05 -5.04 -2.40
N VAL A 141 6.73 -4.99 -2.29
CA VAL A 141 5.93 -5.84 -1.38
C VAL A 141 4.72 -6.37 -2.11
N ILE A 142 4.36 -7.63 -1.85
CA ILE A 142 3.02 -8.15 -2.11
C ILE A 142 2.25 -8.23 -0.81
N GLU A 143 0.98 -7.86 -0.81
CA GLU A 143 0.14 -7.90 0.39
C GLU A 143 -1.31 -8.21 0.06
N THR A 144 -1.98 -8.81 1.03
CA THR A 144 -3.43 -8.97 1.07
C THR A 144 -3.85 -9.12 2.53
N LEU A 145 -5.15 -9.02 2.81
CA LEU A 145 -5.66 -9.27 4.15
C LEU A 145 -5.52 -10.75 4.52
N VAL A 146 -5.35 -11.01 5.81
CA VAL A 146 -5.28 -12.34 6.43
C VAL A 146 -6.15 -12.40 7.68
N ALA A 147 -6.35 -13.59 8.24
CA ALA A 147 -6.99 -13.76 9.53
C ALA A 147 -5.92 -13.92 10.62
N TYR A 148 -5.99 -13.06 11.64
CA TYR A 148 -5.26 -13.26 12.91
C TYR A 148 -6.20 -13.93 13.90
N TYR A 149 -5.71 -14.97 14.59
CA TYR A 149 -6.48 -15.64 15.64
C TYR A 149 -5.70 -15.72 16.95
N ASN A 150 -6.38 -15.54 18.07
CA ASN A 150 -5.78 -15.59 19.40
C ASN A 150 -5.67 -17.05 19.85
N LYS A 151 -4.44 -17.60 19.97
CA LYS A 151 -4.15 -18.97 20.35
C LYS A 151 -4.55 -19.32 21.79
N ASP A 152 -4.73 -18.31 22.65
CA ASP A 152 -5.20 -18.49 24.02
C ASP A 152 -6.73 -18.68 24.10
N LEU A 153 -7.46 -18.28 23.04
CA LEU A 153 -8.90 -18.34 22.97
C LEU A 153 -9.43 -19.47 22.07
N VAL A 154 -8.69 -19.78 20.99
CA VAL A 154 -9.02 -20.86 20.05
C VAL A 154 -7.76 -21.67 19.71
N SER A 155 -7.89 -22.99 19.71
CA SER A 155 -6.75 -23.89 19.47
C SER A 155 -6.29 -23.96 18.01
N ALA A 156 -7.12 -23.49 17.08
CA ALA A 156 -6.82 -23.44 15.65
C ALA A 156 -7.62 -22.33 14.98
N ALA A 157 -7.12 -21.84 13.85
CA ALA A 157 -7.84 -20.89 13.02
C ALA A 157 -9.16 -21.48 12.52
N PRO A 158 -10.29 -20.76 12.64
CA PRO A 158 -11.54 -21.14 11.97
C PRO A 158 -11.34 -21.22 10.45
N LYS A 159 -11.99 -22.18 9.82
CA LYS A 159 -11.85 -22.43 8.37
C LYS A 159 -13.00 -21.89 7.55
N THR A 160 -14.14 -21.64 8.20
CA THR A 160 -15.36 -21.17 7.55
C THR A 160 -16.00 -20.05 8.34
N PHE A 161 -16.77 -19.20 7.68
CA PHE A 161 -17.58 -18.19 8.36
C PHE A 161 -18.66 -18.80 9.26
N ALA A 162 -19.13 -20.01 8.95
CA ALA A 162 -20.04 -20.75 9.82
C ALA A 162 -19.39 -21.06 11.18
N GLU A 163 -18.10 -21.39 11.23
CA GLU A 163 -17.36 -21.57 12.49
C GLU A 163 -17.21 -20.25 13.26
N LEU A 164 -17.06 -19.11 12.58
CA LEU A 164 -17.06 -17.79 13.21
C LEU A 164 -18.43 -17.46 13.79
N GLU A 165 -19.52 -17.82 13.10
CA GLU A 165 -20.90 -17.65 13.59
C GLU A 165 -21.17 -18.51 14.82
N GLU A 166 -20.61 -19.73 14.91
CA GLU A 166 -20.71 -20.56 16.12
C GLU A 166 -19.92 -19.93 17.28
N LEU A 167 -18.69 -19.43 17.04
CA LEU A 167 -17.93 -18.71 18.07
C LEU A 167 -18.71 -17.50 18.60
N ALA A 168 -19.43 -16.79 17.75
CA ALA A 168 -20.22 -15.62 18.12
C ALA A 168 -21.38 -15.93 19.08
N LYS A 169 -21.78 -17.20 19.21
CA LYS A 169 -22.84 -17.64 20.16
C LYS A 169 -22.28 -17.95 21.55
N ASP A 170 -20.97 -18.10 21.69
CA ASP A 170 -20.35 -18.42 22.98
C ASP A 170 -20.33 -17.18 23.88
N SER A 171 -20.96 -17.27 25.03
CA SER A 171 -21.09 -16.19 26.00
C SER A 171 -19.75 -15.67 26.54
N LYS A 172 -18.67 -16.44 26.43
CA LYS A 172 -17.33 -15.97 26.82
C LYS A 172 -16.87 -14.77 26.00
N TYR A 173 -17.41 -14.57 24.79
CA TYR A 173 -17.15 -13.45 23.91
C TYR A 173 -18.21 -12.34 23.99
N ALA A 174 -19.12 -12.40 24.97
CA ALA A 174 -20.08 -11.32 25.17
C ALA A 174 -19.37 -9.98 25.36
N PHE A 175 -19.76 -8.97 24.58
CA PHE A 175 -19.14 -7.66 24.67
C PHE A 175 -19.64 -6.91 25.92
N ALA A 176 -18.70 -6.48 26.76
CA ALA A 176 -19.06 -5.82 28.02
C ALA A 176 -19.75 -4.47 27.78
N GLY A 177 -20.90 -4.27 28.40
CA GLY A 177 -21.66 -3.02 28.33
C GLY A 177 -22.72 -2.95 27.22
N GLU A 178 -22.78 -3.93 26.32
CA GLU A 178 -23.81 -4.00 25.26
C GLU A 178 -24.44 -5.39 25.22
N GLU A 179 -25.68 -5.51 25.70
CA GLU A 179 -26.43 -6.79 25.77
C GLU A 179 -26.62 -7.37 24.35
N GLY A 180 -26.40 -8.68 24.22
CA GLY A 180 -26.56 -9.41 22.96
C GLY A 180 -25.44 -9.16 21.93
N LYS A 181 -24.39 -8.38 22.28
CA LYS A 181 -23.25 -8.14 21.42
C LYS A 181 -22.08 -9.08 21.72
N THR A 182 -21.29 -9.39 20.69
CA THR A 182 -20.15 -10.29 20.75
C THR A 182 -18.91 -9.67 20.15
N SER A 183 -17.75 -10.01 20.71
CA SER A 183 -16.42 -9.71 20.16
C SER A 183 -15.69 -10.95 19.64
N ALA A 184 -16.37 -12.10 19.49
CA ALA A 184 -15.72 -13.34 19.06
C ALA A 184 -14.92 -13.18 17.75
N PHE A 185 -15.51 -12.51 16.78
CA PHE A 185 -14.91 -12.15 15.50
C PHE A 185 -15.20 -10.68 15.21
N LEU A 186 -14.19 -9.93 14.81
CA LEU A 186 -14.33 -8.51 14.45
C LEU A 186 -13.60 -8.21 13.13
N ALA A 187 -14.23 -7.40 12.29
CA ALA A 187 -13.64 -6.88 11.06
C ALA A 187 -14.18 -5.46 10.77
N ASP A 188 -13.36 -4.60 10.18
CA ASP A 188 -13.77 -3.25 9.79
C ASP A 188 -14.39 -3.25 8.40
N TRP A 189 -15.66 -3.63 8.31
CA TRP A 189 -16.38 -3.64 7.02
C TRP A 189 -17.10 -2.32 6.69
N THR A 190 -16.87 -1.26 7.45
CA THR A 190 -17.16 0.10 7.01
C THR A 190 -16.02 0.69 6.18
N ASN A 191 -14.83 0.12 6.28
CA ASN A 191 -13.71 0.41 5.39
C ASN A 191 -13.76 -0.50 4.16
N PHE A 192 -13.88 0.11 2.98
CA PHE A 192 -14.05 -0.61 1.73
C PHE A 192 -12.89 -1.55 1.40
N TYR A 193 -11.65 -1.20 1.75
CA TYR A 193 -10.49 -2.07 1.55
C TYR A 193 -10.65 -3.42 2.28
N TYR A 194 -11.12 -3.36 3.53
CA TYR A 194 -11.36 -4.58 4.32
C TYR A 194 -12.62 -5.33 3.87
N ALA A 195 -13.67 -4.62 3.48
CA ALA A 195 -14.94 -5.23 3.08
C ALA A 195 -14.92 -5.85 1.69
N TYR A 196 -14.02 -5.40 0.82
CA TYR A 196 -13.99 -5.82 -0.58
C TYR A 196 -13.92 -7.32 -0.76
N GLY A 197 -13.14 -8.01 0.06
CA GLY A 197 -13.02 -9.47 -0.01
C GLY A 197 -14.33 -10.21 0.25
N LEU A 198 -15.23 -9.63 1.05
CA LEU A 198 -16.58 -10.14 1.24
C LEU A 198 -17.42 -9.90 -0.02
N LEU A 199 -17.39 -8.66 -0.56
CA LEU A 199 -18.15 -8.31 -1.76
C LEU A 199 -17.74 -9.18 -2.94
N SER A 200 -16.45 -9.30 -3.20
CA SER A 200 -15.92 -10.08 -4.33
C SER A 200 -16.16 -11.58 -4.18
N GLY A 201 -16.08 -12.10 -2.96
CA GLY A 201 -16.39 -13.49 -2.66
C GLY A 201 -17.84 -13.86 -2.97
N TYR A 202 -18.78 -12.94 -2.86
CA TYR A 202 -20.16 -13.09 -3.30
C TYR A 202 -20.39 -12.76 -4.77
N GLY A 203 -19.36 -12.26 -5.49
CA GLY A 203 -19.43 -11.96 -6.93
C GLY A 203 -19.61 -10.47 -7.27
N GLY A 204 -19.42 -9.57 -6.30
CA GLY A 204 -19.25 -8.14 -6.55
C GLY A 204 -17.85 -7.85 -7.12
N TYR A 205 -17.69 -6.75 -7.83
CA TYR A 205 -16.39 -6.27 -8.33
C TYR A 205 -16.40 -4.75 -8.43
N VAL A 206 -15.23 -4.13 -8.49
CA VAL A 206 -15.13 -2.68 -8.68
C VAL A 206 -15.43 -2.35 -10.13
N PHE A 207 -14.54 -2.75 -11.04
CA PHE A 207 -14.65 -2.50 -12.47
C PHE A 207 -14.59 -3.82 -13.26
N GLY A 208 -15.29 -3.86 -14.38
CA GLY A 208 -15.26 -4.97 -15.31
C GLY A 208 -13.89 -5.21 -15.93
N GLU A 209 -13.76 -6.25 -16.74
CA GLU A 209 -12.51 -6.62 -17.43
C GLU A 209 -11.28 -6.65 -16.49
N ASN A 210 -11.43 -7.33 -15.34
CA ASN A 210 -10.39 -7.46 -14.31
C ASN A 210 -9.92 -6.10 -13.74
N GLY A 211 -10.83 -5.15 -13.60
CA GLY A 211 -10.54 -3.84 -13.00
C GLY A 211 -10.14 -2.75 -13.98
N THR A 212 -10.27 -2.97 -15.29
CA THR A 212 -9.84 -2.02 -16.33
C THR A 212 -10.99 -1.33 -17.07
N ASP A 213 -12.23 -1.81 -16.96
CA ASP A 213 -13.41 -1.15 -17.56
C ASP A 213 -14.21 -0.36 -16.51
N PRO A 214 -13.99 0.97 -16.39
CA PRO A 214 -14.69 1.80 -15.43
C PRO A 214 -16.17 2.09 -15.78
N LYS A 215 -16.66 1.59 -16.92
CA LYS A 215 -18.07 1.69 -17.31
C LYS A 215 -18.91 0.52 -16.80
N ASP A 216 -18.27 -0.56 -16.39
CA ASP A 216 -18.92 -1.72 -15.78
C ASP A 216 -18.56 -1.78 -14.28
N ILE A 217 -19.48 -1.33 -13.41
CA ILE A 217 -19.30 -1.23 -11.98
C ILE A 217 -20.16 -2.27 -11.26
N GLY A 218 -19.53 -3.29 -10.71
CA GLY A 218 -20.20 -4.44 -10.08
C GLY A 218 -20.53 -4.28 -8.60
N LEU A 219 -20.46 -3.07 -8.03
CA LEU A 219 -20.74 -2.82 -6.60
C LEU A 219 -22.23 -2.80 -6.25
N ALA A 220 -23.13 -2.81 -7.24
CA ALA A 220 -24.59 -2.90 -7.04
C ALA A 220 -25.21 -4.13 -7.71
N ASN A 221 -24.40 -5.13 -8.12
CA ASN A 221 -24.92 -6.39 -8.61
C ASN A 221 -25.51 -7.24 -7.46
N ASP A 222 -26.24 -8.31 -7.78
CA ASP A 222 -26.91 -9.15 -6.78
C ASP A 222 -25.91 -9.77 -5.78
N GLY A 223 -24.67 -10.06 -6.21
CA GLY A 223 -23.61 -10.58 -5.35
C GLY A 223 -23.15 -9.55 -4.32
N ALA A 224 -22.87 -8.33 -4.75
CA ALA A 224 -22.47 -7.24 -3.88
C ALA A 224 -23.58 -6.91 -2.85
N ILE A 225 -24.83 -6.83 -3.30
CA ILE A 225 -25.99 -6.59 -2.41
C ILE A 225 -26.07 -7.69 -1.36
N LYS A 226 -25.96 -8.97 -1.75
CA LYS A 226 -25.97 -10.11 -0.81
C LYS A 226 -24.82 -10.03 0.20
N ALA A 227 -23.63 -9.61 -0.22
CA ALA A 227 -22.49 -9.42 0.67
C ALA A 227 -22.76 -8.32 1.72
N ILE A 228 -23.34 -7.20 1.29
CA ILE A 228 -23.70 -6.09 2.18
C ILE A 228 -24.79 -6.51 3.17
N GLU A 229 -25.80 -7.28 2.73
CA GLU A 229 -26.82 -7.86 3.60
C GLU A 229 -26.18 -8.78 4.65
N TYR A 230 -25.23 -9.62 4.25
CA TYR A 230 -24.49 -10.48 5.16
C TYR A 230 -23.65 -9.68 6.16
N ALA A 231 -22.93 -8.67 5.71
CA ALA A 231 -22.19 -7.76 6.59
C ALA A 231 -23.10 -7.13 7.64
N LYS A 232 -24.30 -6.66 7.25
CA LYS A 232 -25.27 -6.10 8.17
C LYS A 232 -25.65 -7.06 9.29
N THR A 233 -25.80 -8.38 9.01
CA THR A 233 -26.10 -9.38 10.05
C THR A 233 -25.00 -9.50 11.11
N TRP A 234 -23.75 -9.19 10.76
CA TRP A 234 -22.64 -9.13 11.71
C TRP A 234 -22.67 -7.83 12.53
N TYR A 235 -22.95 -6.68 11.92
CA TYR A 235 -23.10 -5.41 12.65
C TYR A 235 -24.27 -5.43 13.64
N GLU A 236 -25.31 -6.25 13.39
CA GLU A 236 -26.38 -6.51 14.36
C GLU A 236 -25.88 -7.26 15.60
N LYS A 237 -24.80 -8.03 15.48
CA LYS A 237 -24.17 -8.81 16.58
C LYS A 237 -22.96 -8.11 17.19
N TRP A 238 -22.28 -7.25 16.44
CA TRP A 238 -21.06 -6.56 16.87
C TRP A 238 -21.36 -5.35 17.75
N PRO A 239 -20.37 -4.91 18.57
CA PRO A 239 -20.46 -3.65 19.30
C PRO A 239 -20.78 -2.46 18.40
N GLN A 240 -21.58 -1.54 18.91
CA GLN A 240 -22.00 -0.36 18.13
C GLN A 240 -20.82 0.52 17.69
N GLY A 241 -19.73 0.54 18.46
CA GLY A 241 -18.51 1.27 18.10
C GLY A 241 -17.87 0.86 16.78
N LEU A 242 -18.16 -0.36 16.26
CA LEU A 242 -17.69 -0.77 14.92
C LEU A 242 -18.40 -0.06 13.75
N GLN A 243 -19.49 0.65 14.00
CA GLN A 243 -20.14 1.47 12.99
C GLN A 243 -19.46 2.84 12.81
N ASP A 244 -18.55 3.20 13.70
CA ASP A 244 -17.75 4.43 13.57
C ASP A 244 -16.44 4.12 12.84
N ALA A 245 -16.38 4.43 11.55
CA ALA A 245 -15.21 4.18 10.70
C ALA A 245 -13.90 4.78 11.24
N SER A 246 -13.99 5.88 12.02
CA SER A 246 -12.81 6.50 12.64
C SER A 246 -12.30 5.77 13.89
N ALA A 247 -13.15 4.97 14.53
CA ALA A 247 -12.87 4.28 15.78
C ALA A 247 -12.77 2.75 15.63
N ALA A 248 -13.34 2.18 14.57
CA ALA A 248 -13.46 0.74 14.37
C ALA A 248 -12.11 0.01 14.46
N GLY A 249 -11.11 0.47 13.73
CA GLY A 249 -9.78 -0.14 13.74
C GLY A 249 -9.13 -0.14 15.13
N ASN A 250 -9.28 0.93 15.90
CA ASN A 250 -8.76 1.02 17.27
C ASN A 250 -9.53 0.08 18.22
N LEU A 251 -10.84 -0.02 18.07
CA LEU A 251 -11.67 -0.93 18.86
C LEU A 251 -11.27 -2.39 18.60
N ILE A 252 -11.14 -2.79 17.33
CA ILE A 252 -10.71 -4.12 16.93
C ILE A 252 -9.34 -4.45 17.54
N GLN A 253 -8.37 -3.56 17.36
CA GLN A 253 -7.03 -3.74 17.91
C GLN A 253 -7.06 -3.90 19.44
N THR A 254 -7.78 -3.04 20.14
CA THR A 254 -7.89 -3.06 21.60
C THR A 254 -8.52 -4.39 22.07
N GLN A 255 -9.65 -4.80 21.47
CA GLN A 255 -10.31 -6.03 21.86
C GLN A 255 -9.43 -7.28 21.61
N PHE A 256 -8.67 -7.28 20.52
CA PHE A 256 -7.77 -8.39 20.20
C PHE A 256 -6.54 -8.42 21.12
N THR A 257 -5.90 -7.27 21.38
CA THR A 257 -4.72 -7.19 22.27
C THR A 257 -5.05 -7.44 23.74
N GLU A 258 -6.27 -7.13 24.17
CA GLU A 258 -6.77 -7.44 25.51
C GLU A 258 -7.26 -8.91 25.67
N GLY A 259 -7.12 -9.74 24.63
CA GLY A 259 -7.53 -11.14 24.65
C GLY A 259 -9.05 -11.35 24.72
N LYS A 260 -9.83 -10.42 24.20
CA LYS A 260 -11.31 -10.48 24.20
C LYS A 260 -11.91 -10.91 22.85
N THR A 261 -11.10 -10.94 21.81
CA THR A 261 -11.50 -11.32 20.44
C THR A 261 -10.71 -12.53 19.98
N ALA A 262 -11.43 -13.53 19.47
CA ALA A 262 -10.78 -14.75 18.98
C ALA A 262 -10.16 -14.58 17.61
N VAL A 263 -10.81 -13.85 16.69
CA VAL A 263 -10.37 -13.69 15.30
C VAL A 263 -10.62 -12.27 14.82
N ILE A 264 -9.64 -11.74 14.08
CA ILE A 264 -9.76 -10.47 13.33
C ILE A 264 -9.29 -10.66 11.89
N ILE A 265 -9.77 -9.82 10.99
CA ILE A 265 -9.22 -9.67 9.63
C ILE A 265 -8.40 -8.39 9.61
N ASP A 266 -7.11 -8.50 9.26
CA ASP A 266 -6.22 -7.35 9.09
C ASP A 266 -5.09 -7.68 8.10
N GLY A 267 -4.26 -6.71 7.76
CA GLY A 267 -3.13 -6.92 6.87
C GLY A 267 -1.83 -7.30 7.59
N PRO A 268 -0.78 -7.65 6.83
CA PRO A 268 0.52 -8.04 7.40
C PRO A 268 1.19 -6.92 8.24
N TRP A 269 0.88 -5.66 7.97
CA TRP A 269 1.34 -4.50 8.75
C TRP A 269 0.93 -4.53 10.23
N LYS A 270 -0.08 -5.33 10.59
CA LYS A 270 -0.55 -5.45 11.98
C LYS A 270 0.37 -6.33 12.85
N ALA A 271 1.14 -7.22 12.24
CA ALA A 271 1.92 -8.24 12.95
C ALA A 271 2.89 -7.67 13.99
N SER A 272 3.62 -6.60 13.65
CA SER A 272 4.57 -5.95 14.56
C SER A 272 3.87 -5.42 15.82
N ALA A 273 2.77 -4.68 15.65
CA ALA A 273 2.01 -4.13 16.76
C ALA A 273 1.41 -5.21 17.69
N LEU A 274 0.96 -6.33 17.12
CA LEU A 274 0.43 -7.45 17.91
C LEU A 274 1.56 -8.18 18.68
N LYS A 275 2.72 -8.33 18.08
CA LYS A 275 3.92 -8.90 18.71
C LYS A 275 4.39 -8.02 19.87
N ASP A 276 4.47 -6.71 19.65
CA ASP A 276 4.90 -5.75 20.68
C ASP A 276 3.92 -5.68 21.85
N ALA A 277 2.62 -5.90 21.59
CA ALA A 277 1.60 -6.05 22.62
C ALA A 277 1.63 -7.39 23.36
N GLY A 278 2.51 -8.32 22.95
CA GLY A 278 2.67 -9.63 23.58
C GLY A 278 1.50 -10.60 23.34
N VAL A 279 0.72 -10.41 22.28
CA VAL A 279 -0.40 -11.29 21.97
C VAL A 279 0.10 -12.65 21.47
N ASN A 280 -0.42 -13.74 22.01
CA ASN A 280 -0.17 -15.09 21.50
C ASN A 280 -1.10 -15.39 20.33
N TYR A 281 -0.73 -14.88 19.14
CA TYR A 281 -1.55 -15.03 17.94
C TYR A 281 -0.99 -16.06 16.95
N GLY A 282 -1.84 -16.52 16.07
CA GLY A 282 -1.50 -17.19 14.83
C GLY A 282 -2.10 -16.47 13.64
N VAL A 283 -1.59 -16.78 12.44
CA VAL A 283 -2.05 -16.21 11.20
C VAL A 283 -2.49 -17.32 10.25
N ALA A 284 -3.58 -17.11 9.55
CA ALA A 284 -4.14 -18.05 8.57
C ALA A 284 -4.79 -17.31 7.41
N THR A 285 -5.13 -18.04 6.35
CA THR A 285 -6.05 -17.52 5.34
C THR A 285 -7.39 -17.15 5.99
N ILE A 286 -8.04 -16.13 5.43
CA ILE A 286 -9.39 -15.76 5.87
C ILE A 286 -10.34 -16.94 5.64
N PRO A 287 -11.22 -17.27 6.59
CA PRO A 287 -12.18 -18.35 6.44
C PRO A 287 -13.00 -18.28 5.15
N THR A 288 -13.39 -19.42 4.60
CA THR A 288 -14.28 -19.44 3.42
C THR A 288 -15.70 -19.03 3.78
N LEU A 289 -16.35 -18.37 2.84
CA LEU A 289 -17.76 -17.95 2.97
C LEU A 289 -18.69 -19.18 3.07
N ALA A 290 -19.95 -18.94 3.44
CA ALA A 290 -20.92 -20.00 3.69
C ALA A 290 -21.17 -20.94 2.50
N ASP A 291 -20.95 -20.46 1.27
CA ASP A 291 -21.06 -21.27 0.05
C ASP A 291 -19.71 -21.92 -0.37
N GLY A 292 -18.70 -21.88 0.51
CA GLY A 292 -17.37 -22.47 0.27
C GLY A 292 -16.45 -21.61 -0.60
N LYS A 293 -16.88 -20.43 -1.04
CA LYS A 293 -16.04 -19.51 -1.80
C LYS A 293 -15.02 -18.80 -0.92
N ALA A 294 -13.93 -18.38 -1.52
CA ALA A 294 -12.92 -17.61 -0.83
C ALA A 294 -13.43 -16.20 -0.48
N TYR A 295 -12.96 -15.66 0.64
CA TYR A 295 -12.95 -14.23 0.88
C TYR A 295 -11.83 -13.63 0.01
N SER A 296 -12.19 -13.08 -1.15
CA SER A 296 -11.24 -12.66 -2.18
C SER A 296 -10.86 -11.19 -2.02
N ALA A 297 -10.05 -10.90 -0.98
CA ALA A 297 -9.57 -9.55 -0.70
C ALA A 297 -8.78 -8.95 -1.88
N PHE A 298 -8.52 -7.66 -1.84
CA PHE A 298 -7.58 -7.07 -2.78
C PHE A 298 -6.21 -7.72 -2.67
N GLY A 299 -5.65 -8.11 -3.82
CA GLY A 299 -4.25 -8.43 -4.00
C GLY A 299 -3.53 -7.18 -4.48
N GLY A 300 -2.64 -6.71 -3.66
CA GLY A 300 -1.92 -5.47 -3.89
C GLY A 300 -0.52 -5.55 -3.34
N GLY A 301 -0.02 -4.44 -2.88
CA GLY A 301 1.30 -4.28 -2.29
C GLY A 301 1.79 -2.87 -2.47
N LYS A 302 3.10 -2.72 -2.41
CA LYS A 302 3.77 -1.42 -2.44
C LYS A 302 4.93 -1.45 -3.43
N ALA A 303 5.16 -0.33 -4.07
CA ALA A 303 6.29 -0.10 -4.96
C ALA A 303 7.13 1.09 -4.48
N TRP A 304 8.40 1.05 -4.79
CA TRP A 304 9.25 2.23 -4.77
C TRP A 304 8.98 3.05 -6.02
N VAL A 305 8.69 4.33 -5.84
CA VAL A 305 8.37 5.28 -6.90
C VAL A 305 9.31 6.47 -6.88
N ILE A 306 9.49 7.10 -8.03
CA ILE A 306 10.30 8.30 -8.20
C ILE A 306 9.35 9.46 -8.54
N PRO A 307 9.13 10.42 -7.63
CA PRO A 307 8.38 11.63 -7.94
C PRO A 307 8.90 12.38 -9.18
N ALA A 308 7.99 12.93 -9.98
CA ALA A 308 8.38 13.70 -11.18
C ALA A 308 9.20 14.96 -10.85
N GLY A 309 9.06 15.47 -9.61
CA GLY A 309 9.84 16.61 -9.09
C GLY A 309 11.19 16.23 -8.48
N SER A 310 11.63 14.95 -8.58
CA SER A 310 12.96 14.54 -8.12
C SER A 310 14.05 15.38 -8.77
N LYS A 311 15.02 15.79 -7.96
CA LYS A 311 16.16 16.58 -8.43
C LYS A 311 17.28 15.71 -9.02
N ASN A 312 17.30 14.43 -8.67
CA ASN A 312 18.31 13.46 -9.08
C ASN A 312 17.68 12.14 -9.55
N PRO A 313 16.83 12.14 -10.61
CA PRO A 313 16.07 10.95 -11.01
C PRO A 313 16.94 9.76 -11.40
N ASP A 314 18.10 9.97 -12.01
CA ASP A 314 19.04 8.88 -12.37
C ASP A 314 19.67 8.23 -11.13
N LEU A 315 19.97 9.02 -10.10
CA LEU A 315 20.48 8.50 -8.83
C LEU A 315 19.36 7.85 -8.03
N ALA A 316 18.13 8.41 -8.07
CA ALA A 316 16.94 7.82 -7.49
C ALA A 316 16.65 6.43 -8.09
N GLN A 317 16.79 6.28 -9.42
CA GLN A 317 16.66 4.98 -10.08
C GLN A 317 17.68 3.96 -9.56
N LYS A 318 18.96 4.33 -9.40
CA LYS A 318 19.99 3.45 -8.84
C LYS A 318 19.65 3.03 -7.40
N PHE A 319 19.12 3.96 -6.60
CA PHE A 319 18.72 3.64 -5.23
C PHE A 319 17.49 2.73 -5.18
N VAL A 320 16.52 2.93 -6.08
CA VAL A 320 15.37 2.02 -6.24
C VAL A 320 15.85 0.63 -6.69
N ASP A 321 16.79 0.54 -7.62
CA ASP A 321 17.38 -0.74 -8.06
C ASP A 321 18.10 -1.46 -6.92
N HIS A 322 18.80 -0.70 -6.06
CA HIS A 322 19.42 -1.23 -4.84
C HIS A 322 18.37 -1.78 -3.89
N LEU A 323 17.31 -1.01 -3.56
CA LEU A 323 16.25 -1.40 -2.63
C LEU A 323 15.44 -2.61 -3.10
N THR A 324 15.34 -2.85 -4.41
CA THR A 324 14.60 -3.98 -5.00
C THR A 324 15.48 -5.17 -5.37
N SER A 325 16.80 -5.09 -5.14
CA SER A 325 17.70 -6.23 -5.33
C SER A 325 17.31 -7.38 -4.41
N THR A 326 17.64 -8.62 -4.80
CA THR A 326 17.36 -9.80 -3.99
C THR A 326 17.92 -9.71 -2.58
N GLU A 327 19.12 -9.15 -2.41
CA GLU A 327 19.75 -8.97 -1.11
C GLU A 327 18.97 -8.00 -0.22
N GLN A 328 18.65 -6.83 -0.75
CA GLN A 328 17.90 -5.81 0.01
C GLN A 328 16.46 -6.23 0.30
N GLN A 329 15.83 -6.95 -0.59
CA GLN A 329 14.49 -7.49 -0.37
C GLN A 329 14.46 -8.60 0.68
N LYS A 330 15.53 -9.39 0.83
CA LYS A 330 15.70 -10.32 1.97
C LYS A 330 15.89 -9.56 3.29
N ALA A 331 16.72 -8.52 3.28
CA ALA A 331 16.90 -7.66 4.45
C ALA A 331 15.61 -6.92 4.84
N PHE A 332 14.85 -6.46 3.86
CA PHE A 332 13.53 -5.86 4.08
C PHE A 332 12.58 -6.84 4.78
N TYR A 333 12.50 -8.08 4.28
CA TYR A 333 11.69 -9.12 4.91
C TYR A 333 12.13 -9.40 6.37
N ASP A 334 13.43 -9.56 6.60
CA ASP A 334 13.96 -9.83 7.94
C ASP A 334 13.65 -8.68 8.93
N ALA A 335 13.57 -7.43 8.44
CA ALA A 335 13.26 -6.27 9.26
C ALA A 335 11.76 -6.04 9.49
N THR A 336 10.91 -6.39 8.52
CA THR A 336 9.49 -5.99 8.49
C THR A 336 8.50 -7.15 8.55
N ASN A 337 8.92 -8.36 8.19
CA ASN A 337 8.07 -9.52 7.90
C ASN A 337 7.07 -9.29 6.75
N GLU A 338 7.21 -8.21 5.97
CA GLU A 338 6.38 -8.00 4.78
C GLU A 338 6.89 -8.83 3.60
N VAL A 339 5.97 -9.48 2.86
CA VAL A 339 6.34 -10.45 1.82
C VAL A 339 6.95 -9.74 0.60
N PRO A 340 8.20 -10.06 0.22
CA PRO A 340 8.87 -9.40 -0.89
C PRO A 340 8.17 -9.59 -2.23
N ALA A 341 8.18 -8.57 -3.08
CA ALA A 341 7.79 -8.70 -4.48
C ALA A 341 8.85 -9.44 -5.31
N ASN A 342 10.12 -9.33 -4.95
CA ASN A 342 11.21 -10.09 -5.55
C ASN A 342 11.03 -11.60 -5.32
N THR A 343 10.94 -12.39 -6.40
CA THR A 343 10.59 -13.81 -6.35
C THR A 343 11.64 -14.65 -5.61
N GLU A 344 12.94 -14.36 -5.74
CA GLU A 344 14.00 -15.07 -5.01
C GLU A 344 14.00 -14.70 -3.51
N ALA A 345 13.69 -13.46 -3.16
CA ALA A 345 13.51 -13.05 -1.78
C ALA A 345 12.21 -13.62 -1.18
N ARG A 346 11.17 -13.82 -1.99
CA ARG A 346 9.95 -14.51 -1.57
C ARG A 346 10.21 -15.98 -1.23
N GLU A 347 11.03 -16.69 -2.04
CA GLU A 347 11.47 -18.05 -1.70
C GLU A 347 12.24 -18.10 -0.38
N TYR A 348 13.12 -17.12 -0.13
CA TYR A 348 13.78 -16.98 1.16
C TYR A 348 12.79 -16.76 2.31
N ALA A 349 11.80 -15.89 2.14
CA ALA A 349 10.75 -15.65 3.14
C ALA A 349 9.97 -16.93 3.47
N VAL A 350 9.58 -17.71 2.42
CA VAL A 350 8.94 -19.02 2.60
C VAL A 350 9.81 -19.98 3.40
N SER A 351 11.13 -19.98 3.18
CA SER A 351 12.06 -20.87 3.89
C SER A 351 12.14 -20.63 5.40
N LYS A 352 11.67 -19.46 5.88
CA LYS A 352 11.61 -19.15 7.32
C LYS A 352 10.44 -19.86 8.03
N ASN A 353 9.51 -20.47 7.28
CA ASN A 353 8.32 -21.15 7.80
C ASN A 353 7.47 -20.27 8.72
N ASP A 354 7.41 -18.97 8.42
CA ASP A 354 6.60 -18.01 9.15
C ASP A 354 5.12 -18.16 8.81
N GLU A 355 4.24 -18.16 9.84
CA GLU A 355 2.80 -18.30 9.66
C GLU A 355 2.21 -17.14 8.85
N LEU A 356 2.69 -15.91 9.08
CA LEU A 356 2.22 -14.71 8.38
C LEU A 356 2.56 -14.78 6.88
N THR A 357 3.83 -15.04 6.56
CA THR A 357 4.29 -15.19 5.17
C THR A 357 3.50 -16.26 4.44
N THR A 358 3.30 -17.43 5.07
CA THR A 358 2.53 -18.53 4.51
C THR A 358 1.07 -18.14 4.26
N ALA A 359 0.45 -17.45 5.24
CA ALA A 359 -0.93 -17.00 5.13
C ALA A 359 -1.12 -15.96 4.01
N VAL A 360 -0.21 -14.98 3.92
CA VAL A 360 -0.25 -13.95 2.87
C VAL A 360 -0.13 -14.58 1.48
N ILE A 361 0.85 -15.45 1.27
CA ILE A 361 1.04 -16.12 -0.04
C ILE A 361 -0.17 -16.96 -0.42
N ASN A 362 -0.70 -17.76 0.51
CA ASN A 362 -1.87 -18.59 0.26
C ASN A 362 -3.13 -17.76 -0.01
N GLN A 363 -3.33 -16.67 0.73
CA GLN A 363 -4.47 -15.78 0.56
C GLN A 363 -4.37 -14.99 -0.74
N PHE A 364 -3.16 -14.55 -1.10
CA PHE A 364 -2.89 -13.81 -2.33
C PHE A 364 -3.26 -14.62 -3.59
N ALA A 365 -3.16 -15.95 -3.54
CA ALA A 365 -3.57 -16.82 -4.64
C ALA A 365 -5.07 -16.73 -4.99
N SER A 366 -5.92 -16.26 -4.06
CA SER A 366 -7.35 -16.03 -4.26
C SER A 366 -7.73 -14.55 -4.29
N ALA A 367 -6.77 -13.66 -4.18
CA ALA A 367 -7.00 -12.23 -4.15
C ALA A 367 -7.41 -11.69 -5.52
N GLN A 368 -8.11 -10.57 -5.52
CA GLN A 368 -8.48 -9.85 -6.73
C GLN A 368 -7.47 -8.72 -6.95
N PRO A 369 -6.94 -8.55 -8.18
CA PRO A 369 -6.09 -7.41 -8.48
C PRO A 369 -6.80 -6.10 -8.13
N MET A 370 -6.10 -5.24 -7.39
CA MET A 370 -6.63 -3.90 -7.10
C MET A 370 -6.53 -3.04 -8.35
N PRO A 371 -7.64 -2.42 -8.83
CA PRO A 371 -7.58 -1.56 -10.01
C PRO A 371 -6.57 -0.43 -9.83
N ASN A 372 -5.67 -0.24 -10.81
CA ASN A 372 -4.64 0.81 -10.81
C ASN A 372 -4.91 1.92 -11.84
N ILE A 373 -6.15 2.03 -12.30
CA ILE A 373 -6.61 3.12 -13.19
C ILE A 373 -7.04 4.35 -12.36
N SER A 374 -6.97 5.53 -12.96
CA SER A 374 -7.23 6.81 -12.27
C SER A 374 -8.64 6.89 -11.69
N GLU A 375 -9.61 6.24 -12.32
CA GLU A 375 -11.00 6.18 -11.91
C GLU A 375 -11.19 5.49 -10.55
N MET A 376 -10.26 4.62 -10.12
CA MET A 376 -10.30 3.97 -8.80
C MET A 376 -10.34 4.99 -7.66
N SER A 377 -9.74 6.15 -7.82
CA SER A 377 -9.77 7.23 -6.83
C SER A 377 -11.18 7.73 -6.52
N THR A 378 -12.14 7.52 -7.41
CA THR A 378 -13.56 7.92 -7.23
C THR A 378 -14.39 6.89 -6.47
N VAL A 379 -13.84 5.69 -6.22
CA VAL A 379 -14.58 4.55 -5.66
C VAL A 379 -14.54 4.55 -4.14
N TRP A 380 -13.41 4.88 -3.53
CA TRP A 380 -13.14 4.67 -2.10
C TRP A 380 -14.20 5.27 -1.17
N GLU A 381 -14.47 6.56 -1.31
CA GLU A 381 -15.42 7.27 -0.44
C GLU A 381 -16.88 6.82 -0.67
N PRO A 382 -17.41 6.75 -1.92
CA PRO A 382 -18.76 6.25 -2.15
C PRO A 382 -18.96 4.81 -1.68
N ALA A 383 -17.98 3.92 -1.86
CA ALA A 383 -18.07 2.54 -1.42
C ALA A 383 -18.04 2.41 0.13
N ALA A 384 -17.21 3.20 0.81
CA ALA A 384 -17.23 3.26 2.28
C ALA A 384 -18.57 3.78 2.82
N ASN A 385 -19.10 4.85 2.21
CA ASN A 385 -20.41 5.40 2.57
C ASN A 385 -21.55 4.40 2.32
N MET A 386 -21.51 3.65 1.21
CA MET A 386 -22.45 2.57 0.91
C MET A 386 -22.51 1.54 2.05
N LEU A 387 -21.33 1.05 2.46
CA LEU A 387 -21.24 0.07 3.54
C LEU A 387 -21.75 0.64 4.85
N PHE A 388 -21.31 1.84 5.22
CA PHE A 388 -21.76 2.50 6.45
C PHE A 388 -23.27 2.73 6.49
N GLU A 389 -23.86 3.26 5.43
CA GLU A 389 -25.31 3.53 5.37
C GLU A 389 -26.15 2.25 5.46
N ALA A 390 -25.67 1.17 4.82
CA ALA A 390 -26.36 -0.12 4.85
C ALA A 390 -26.26 -0.78 6.24
N VAL A 391 -25.05 -0.89 6.83
CA VAL A 391 -24.87 -1.59 8.11
C VAL A 391 -25.44 -0.81 9.29
N SER A 392 -25.47 0.52 9.23
CA SER A 392 -26.12 1.39 10.22
C SER A 392 -27.67 1.44 10.09
N GLY A 393 -28.22 0.86 9.01
CA GLY A 393 -29.65 0.88 8.74
C GLY A 393 -30.20 2.22 8.24
N LYS A 394 -29.31 3.16 7.86
CA LYS A 394 -29.73 4.45 7.25
C LYS A 394 -30.37 4.27 5.89
N LYS A 395 -29.88 3.28 5.12
CA LYS A 395 -30.46 2.86 3.84
C LYS A 395 -30.56 1.33 3.80
N ASP A 396 -31.46 0.80 3.02
CA ASP A 396 -31.40 -0.62 2.68
C ASP A 396 -30.20 -0.91 1.76
N PRO A 397 -29.61 -2.13 1.81
CA PRO A 397 -28.39 -2.47 1.08
C PRO A 397 -28.44 -2.19 -0.42
N LYS A 398 -29.58 -2.47 -1.07
CA LYS A 398 -29.74 -2.25 -2.51
C LYS A 398 -29.74 -0.77 -2.86
N THR A 399 -30.43 0.05 -2.10
CA THR A 399 -30.47 1.51 -2.31
C THR A 399 -29.09 2.10 -2.05
N ALA A 400 -28.42 1.71 -0.96
CA ALA A 400 -27.06 2.17 -0.66
C ALA A 400 -26.08 1.84 -1.81
N ALA A 401 -26.12 0.61 -2.32
CA ALA A 401 -25.27 0.15 -3.42
C ALA A 401 -25.56 0.91 -4.73
N THR A 402 -26.84 1.07 -5.09
CA THR A 402 -27.24 1.77 -6.30
C THR A 402 -26.84 3.25 -6.26
N ASP A 403 -27.04 3.93 -5.14
CA ASP A 403 -26.66 5.32 -4.95
C ASP A 403 -25.14 5.51 -5.07
N ALA A 404 -24.36 4.59 -4.49
CA ALA A 404 -22.89 4.64 -4.56
C ALA A 404 -22.40 4.44 -5.99
N VAL A 405 -22.90 3.44 -6.72
CA VAL A 405 -22.54 3.21 -8.13
C VAL A 405 -22.86 4.43 -8.97
N LYS A 406 -24.07 4.98 -8.80
CA LYS A 406 -24.46 6.20 -9.52
C LYS A 406 -23.51 7.37 -9.23
N LEU A 407 -23.11 7.57 -7.98
CA LEU A 407 -22.18 8.63 -7.61
C LEU A 407 -20.79 8.42 -8.23
N ILE A 408 -20.33 7.16 -8.29
CA ILE A 408 -19.06 6.81 -8.95
C ILE A 408 -19.14 7.11 -10.44
N GLU A 409 -20.20 6.64 -11.13
CA GLU A 409 -20.43 6.91 -12.55
C GLU A 409 -20.49 8.41 -12.88
N ASP A 410 -21.25 9.17 -12.10
CA ASP A 410 -21.38 10.63 -12.27
C ASP A 410 -20.02 11.33 -12.06
N THR A 411 -19.23 10.88 -11.08
CA THR A 411 -17.89 11.43 -10.79
C THR A 411 -16.88 11.09 -11.88
N ILE A 412 -16.89 9.85 -12.38
CA ILE A 412 -16.05 9.42 -13.50
C ILE A 412 -16.40 10.25 -14.75
N ALA A 413 -17.70 10.39 -15.07
CA ALA A 413 -18.14 11.19 -16.19
C ALA A 413 -17.70 12.67 -16.07
N GLN A 414 -17.67 13.22 -14.87
CA GLN A 414 -17.23 14.60 -14.64
C GLN A 414 -15.71 14.78 -14.74
N LYS A 415 -14.93 13.84 -14.21
CA LYS A 415 -13.46 13.98 -14.10
C LYS A 415 -12.70 13.45 -15.32
N TYR A 416 -13.20 12.38 -15.95
CA TYR A 416 -12.46 11.60 -16.95
C TYR A 416 -13.16 11.50 -18.32
N SER A 417 -14.34 12.14 -18.53
CA SER A 417 -14.94 12.24 -19.87
C SER A 417 -14.28 13.38 -20.64
N ASN A 418 -13.34 13.05 -21.48
CA ASN A 418 -12.85 13.89 -22.58
C ASN A 418 -13.37 13.37 -23.92
#